data_03e8283bff7327b3e3c552fb8c440470
#
_entry.id   03e8283bff7327b3e3c552fb8c440470
#
_cell.length_a   1.000
_cell.length_b   1.000
_cell.length_c   1.000
_cell.angle_alpha   90.00
_cell.angle_beta   90.00
_cell.angle_gamma   90.00
#
_symmetry.space_group_name_H-M   'P 1'
#
loop_
_entity.id
_entity.type
_entity.pdbx_description
1 polymer ?
#
loop_
_entity_poly.entity_id
_entity_poly.type
_entity_poly.pdbx_seq_one_letter_code
_entity_poly.pdbx_strand_id
1 'polypeptide(L)'
;MGKFGEPFDSQMQKEIRDRFYYINFDPDLGKRIFFENSGGSLRLKQCVRVKSEYEQFPDCPERIHERALELCKVQEKGVEDILRVICGAKSGTVEVDLTASEINFEIIGCIADNIEGSNIVTTVLEHPSAFDAAQYHAARTGKELRVAKANPVTGGVD
;
A
#
# COMPACT_ATOMS: atom_id res chain seq x y z
N MET A 1 -9.59 30.98 -4.97
CA MET A 1 -9.50 29.51 -4.83
C MET A 1 -8.58 29.20 -3.68
N GLY A 2 -9.05 28.56 -2.62
CA GLY A 2 -8.22 28.12 -1.52
C GLY A 2 -7.16 27.15 -2.00
N LYS A 3 -5.98 27.16 -1.41
CA LYS A 3 -4.87 26.23 -1.72
C LYS A 3 -5.23 24.75 -1.46
N PHE A 4 -6.27 24.52 -0.71
CA PHE A 4 -6.84 23.22 -0.39
C PHE A 4 -8.27 23.27 -0.85
N GLY A 5 -8.73 22.28 -1.61
CA GLY A 5 -10.10 22.21 -2.10
C GLY A 5 -11.13 22.47 -0.98
N GLU A 6 -12.34 22.82 -1.34
CA GLU A 6 -13.40 23.02 -0.35
C GLU A 6 -13.63 21.72 0.43
N PRO A 7 -13.85 21.79 1.75
CA PRO A 7 -14.16 20.61 2.53
C PRO A 7 -15.46 19.98 2.02
N PHE A 8 -15.53 18.64 2.07
CA PHE A 8 -16.76 17.93 1.75
C PHE A 8 -17.92 18.46 2.59
N ASP A 9 -19.06 18.68 1.94
CA ASP A 9 -20.28 19.03 2.66
C ASP A 9 -20.72 17.91 3.63
N SER A 10 -21.63 18.24 4.55
CA SER A 10 -22.06 17.31 5.59
C SER A 10 -22.72 16.04 5.04
N GLN A 11 -23.38 16.14 3.88
CA GLN A 11 -24.03 15.01 3.24
C GLN A 11 -22.98 14.05 2.68
N MET A 12 -22.00 14.56 1.93
CA MET A 12 -20.91 13.75 1.38
C MET A 12 -20.04 13.13 2.48
N GLN A 13 -19.75 13.89 3.55
CA GLN A 13 -19.05 13.35 4.72
C GLN A 13 -19.80 12.16 5.31
N LYS A 14 -21.12 12.27 5.47
CA LYS A 14 -21.95 11.19 5.97
C LYS A 14 -21.90 9.98 5.02
N GLU A 15 -22.07 10.18 3.72
CA GLU A 15 -22.03 9.10 2.72
C GLU A 15 -20.69 8.36 2.71
N ILE A 16 -19.57 9.09 2.80
CA ILE A 16 -18.24 8.49 2.89
C ILE A 16 -18.13 7.67 4.17
N ARG A 17 -18.50 8.24 5.31
CA ARG A 17 -18.41 7.56 6.61
C ARG A 17 -19.28 6.31 6.67
N ASP A 18 -20.48 6.34 6.12
CA ASP A 18 -21.41 5.20 6.08
C ASP A 18 -20.87 4.00 5.29
N ARG A 19 -19.85 4.20 4.46
CA ARG A 19 -19.18 3.11 3.71
C ARG A 19 -18.20 2.29 4.55
N PHE A 20 -17.82 2.76 5.73
CA PHE A 20 -16.84 2.08 6.59
C PHE A 20 -17.49 1.47 7.82
N TYR A 21 -16.86 0.40 8.33
CA TYR A 21 -17.25 -0.20 9.61
C TYR A 21 -16.71 0.62 10.78
N TYR A 22 -17.49 0.70 11.83
CA TYR A 22 -17.09 1.11 13.19
C TYR A 22 -16.28 2.41 13.30
N ILE A 23 -16.64 3.45 12.56
CA ILE A 23 -15.91 4.73 12.59
C ILE A 23 -15.98 5.38 13.96
N ASN A 24 -17.19 5.51 14.51
CA ASN A 24 -17.45 6.25 15.76
C ASN A 24 -17.72 5.34 16.96
N PHE A 25 -17.90 4.05 16.71
CA PHE A 25 -18.34 3.10 17.72
C PHE A 25 -17.72 1.73 17.44
N ASP A 26 -17.08 1.18 18.46
CA ASP A 26 -16.60 -0.18 18.47
C ASP A 26 -17.62 -1.06 19.17
N PRO A 27 -18.03 -2.22 18.62
CA PRO A 27 -19.07 -3.06 19.22
C PRO A 27 -18.72 -3.55 20.63
N ASP A 28 -17.44 -3.74 20.94
CA ASP A 28 -16.99 -4.27 22.23
C ASP A 28 -16.54 -3.18 23.19
N LEU A 29 -15.92 -2.08 22.67
CA LEU A 29 -15.29 -1.02 23.46
C LEU A 29 -16.12 0.26 23.54
N GLY A 30 -17.20 0.37 22.76
CA GLY A 30 -18.09 1.51 22.76
C GLY A 30 -17.63 2.68 21.88
N LYS A 31 -17.89 3.92 22.31
CA LYS A 31 -17.55 5.13 21.55
C LYS A 31 -16.04 5.26 21.34
N ARG A 32 -15.63 5.50 20.09
CA ARG A 32 -14.22 5.67 19.74
C ARG A 32 -13.98 6.89 18.85
N ILE A 33 -12.76 7.39 18.91
CA ILE A 33 -12.20 8.36 17.98
C ILE A 33 -10.96 7.70 17.36
N PHE A 34 -10.94 7.53 16.03
CA PHE A 34 -9.89 6.78 15.35
C PHE A 34 -9.04 7.70 14.49
N PHE A 35 -7.75 7.82 14.81
CA PHE A 35 -6.74 8.58 14.07
C PHE A 35 -5.53 7.73 13.65
N GLU A 36 -5.48 6.45 14.06
CA GLU A 36 -4.35 5.56 13.84
C GLU A 36 -4.49 4.77 12.53
N ASN A 37 -4.35 5.47 11.39
CA ASN A 37 -4.38 4.81 10.08
C ASN A 37 -3.04 4.19 9.66
N SER A 38 -1.93 4.52 10.32
CA SER A 38 -0.61 3.94 10.02
C SER A 38 -0.49 2.50 10.49
N GLY A 39 -1.09 2.15 11.62
CA GLY A 39 -1.11 0.78 12.14
C GLY A 39 -2.22 -0.09 11.55
N GLY A 40 -3.22 0.49 10.93
CA GLY A 40 -4.33 -0.23 10.30
C GLY A 40 -5.51 0.67 9.99
N SER A 41 -5.92 0.71 8.76
CA SER A 41 -7.00 1.59 8.29
C SER A 41 -8.39 1.07 8.65
N LEU A 42 -9.36 1.98 8.68
CA LEU A 42 -10.78 1.64 8.73
C LEU A 42 -11.16 0.70 7.59
N ARG A 43 -12.03 -0.25 7.84
CA ARG A 43 -12.43 -1.29 6.88
C ARG A 43 -13.61 -0.83 6.04
N LEU A 44 -13.40 -0.72 4.72
CA LEU A 44 -14.46 -0.44 3.77
C LEU A 44 -15.41 -1.64 3.68
N LYS A 45 -16.70 -1.43 3.93
CA LYS A 45 -17.72 -2.49 3.94
C LYS A 45 -17.75 -3.30 2.64
N GLN A 46 -17.64 -2.62 1.50
CA GLN A 46 -17.60 -3.26 0.19
C GLN A 46 -16.41 -4.22 0.03
N CYS A 47 -15.22 -3.81 0.46
CA CYS A 47 -14.03 -4.67 0.37
C CYS A 47 -14.15 -5.92 1.25
N VAL A 48 -14.65 -5.75 2.49
CA VAL A 48 -14.88 -6.88 3.40
C VAL A 48 -15.89 -7.87 2.79
N ARG A 49 -17.00 -7.36 2.24
CA ARG A 49 -18.02 -8.18 1.60
C ARG A 49 -17.47 -8.97 0.42
N VAL A 50 -16.82 -8.29 -0.53
CA VAL A 50 -16.27 -8.92 -1.73
C VAL A 50 -15.21 -9.96 -1.37
N LYS A 51 -14.29 -9.62 -0.45
CA LYS A 51 -13.30 -10.59 0.04
C LYS A 51 -13.98 -11.84 0.60
N SER A 52 -14.98 -11.67 1.47
CA SER A 52 -15.70 -12.80 2.07
C SER A 52 -16.46 -13.64 1.05
N GLU A 53 -16.97 -13.03 -0.03
CA GLU A 53 -17.64 -13.76 -1.11
C GLU A 53 -16.66 -14.67 -1.87
N TYR A 54 -15.46 -14.18 -2.19
CA TYR A 54 -14.44 -14.96 -2.90
C TYR A 54 -13.78 -16.03 -2.03
N GLU A 55 -13.54 -15.76 -0.76
CA GLU A 55 -12.93 -16.73 0.18
C GLU A 55 -13.79 -17.99 0.43
N GLN A 56 -15.06 -17.99 0.01
CA GLN A 56 -15.91 -19.19 0.10
C GLN A 56 -15.58 -20.25 -0.95
N PHE A 57 -14.79 -19.93 -1.96
CA PHE A 57 -14.43 -20.85 -3.03
C PHE A 57 -13.00 -21.37 -2.84
N PRO A 58 -12.83 -22.71 -2.78
CA PRO A 58 -11.49 -23.32 -2.62
C PRO A 58 -10.77 -23.39 -3.97
N ASP A 59 -10.57 -22.25 -4.62
CA ASP A 59 -10.06 -22.20 -5.98
C ASP A 59 -8.77 -21.40 -6.12
N CYS A 60 -7.99 -21.78 -7.13
CA CYS A 60 -6.73 -21.17 -7.48
C CYS A 60 -6.85 -20.50 -8.86
N PRO A 61 -6.59 -19.20 -9.00
CA PRO A 61 -6.70 -18.50 -10.27
C PRO A 61 -5.73 -18.99 -11.36
N GLU A 62 -4.70 -19.74 -10.98
CA GLU A 62 -3.70 -20.31 -11.90
C GLU A 62 -4.18 -21.59 -12.65
N ARG A 63 -5.43 -22.00 -12.47
CA ARG A 63 -6.02 -23.15 -13.13
C ARG A 63 -6.85 -22.73 -14.34
N ILE A 64 -7.23 -23.72 -15.16
CA ILE A 64 -7.91 -23.49 -16.45
C ILE A 64 -9.43 -23.74 -16.42
N HIS A 65 -10.00 -24.13 -15.28
CA HIS A 65 -11.45 -24.27 -15.17
C HIS A 65 -12.14 -22.92 -14.98
N GLU A 66 -13.44 -22.88 -15.21
CA GLU A 66 -14.22 -21.64 -15.31
C GLU A 66 -14.05 -20.72 -14.08
N ARG A 67 -14.12 -21.26 -12.87
CA ARG A 67 -13.96 -20.47 -11.63
C ARG A 67 -12.57 -19.86 -11.52
N ALA A 68 -11.54 -20.61 -11.85
CA ALA A 68 -10.17 -20.11 -11.82
C ALA A 68 -9.95 -18.95 -12.82
N LEU A 69 -10.50 -19.10 -14.02
CA LEU A 69 -10.45 -18.03 -15.03
C LEU A 69 -11.24 -16.78 -14.62
N GLU A 70 -12.32 -16.94 -13.88
CA GLU A 70 -13.07 -15.81 -13.30
C GLU A 70 -12.23 -15.08 -12.24
N LEU A 71 -11.61 -15.82 -11.33
CA LEU A 71 -10.72 -15.25 -10.30
C LEU A 71 -9.51 -14.53 -10.92
N CYS A 72 -8.91 -15.12 -11.95
CA CYS A 72 -7.81 -14.49 -12.69
C CYS A 72 -8.23 -13.12 -13.26
N LYS A 73 -9.39 -13.04 -13.90
CA LYS A 73 -9.93 -11.76 -14.42
C LYS A 73 -10.15 -10.72 -13.32
N VAL A 74 -10.57 -11.14 -12.13
CA VAL A 74 -10.75 -10.24 -10.98
C VAL A 74 -9.40 -9.69 -10.51
N GLN A 75 -8.37 -10.53 -10.44
CA GLN A 75 -7.03 -10.10 -10.08
C GLN A 75 -6.43 -9.15 -11.12
N GLU A 76 -6.49 -9.51 -12.41
CA GLU A 76 -6.04 -8.65 -13.51
C GLU A 76 -6.74 -7.29 -13.49
N LYS A 77 -8.05 -7.28 -13.26
CA LYS A 77 -8.82 -6.05 -13.12
C LYS A 77 -8.37 -5.22 -11.93
N GLY A 78 -8.08 -5.86 -10.79
CA GLY A 78 -7.56 -5.18 -9.59
C GLY A 78 -6.22 -4.49 -9.86
N VAL A 79 -5.29 -5.19 -10.49
CA VAL A 79 -3.99 -4.65 -10.90
C VAL A 79 -4.15 -3.46 -11.85
N GLU A 80 -4.99 -3.59 -12.87
CA GLU A 80 -5.27 -2.52 -13.82
C GLU A 80 -5.92 -1.29 -13.13
N ASP A 81 -6.85 -1.50 -12.21
CA ASP A 81 -7.50 -0.41 -11.47
C ASP A 81 -6.51 0.33 -10.55
N ILE A 82 -5.60 -0.39 -9.89
CA ILE A 82 -4.53 0.26 -9.10
C ILE A 82 -3.69 1.15 -10.03
N LEU A 83 -3.22 0.61 -11.14
CA LEU A 83 -2.35 1.33 -12.05
C LEU A 83 -3.03 2.55 -12.68
N ARG A 84 -4.24 2.36 -13.23
CA ARG A 84 -4.92 3.39 -14.02
C ARG A 84 -5.78 4.33 -13.20
N VAL A 85 -6.55 3.80 -12.25
CA VAL A 85 -7.54 4.59 -11.50
C VAL A 85 -6.91 5.23 -10.27
N ILE A 86 -6.18 4.45 -9.47
CA ILE A 86 -5.61 4.95 -8.21
C ILE A 86 -4.35 5.77 -8.49
N CYS A 87 -3.41 5.23 -9.28
CA CYS A 87 -2.13 5.89 -9.55
C CYS A 87 -2.21 6.85 -10.76
N GLY A 88 -3.23 6.76 -11.62
CA GLY A 88 -3.35 7.56 -12.84
C GLY A 88 -2.20 7.34 -13.82
N ALA A 89 -1.48 6.22 -13.70
CA ALA A 89 -0.30 5.93 -14.49
C ALA A 89 -0.67 5.42 -15.90
N LYS A 90 0.07 5.85 -16.90
CA LYS A 90 -0.12 5.40 -18.30
C LYS A 90 0.64 4.11 -18.60
N SER A 91 1.69 3.84 -17.83
CA SER A 91 2.54 2.64 -17.95
C SER A 91 3.10 2.29 -16.57
N GLY A 92 3.65 1.10 -16.45
CA GLY A 92 4.25 0.61 -15.22
C GLY A 92 3.81 -0.81 -14.89
N THR A 93 4.25 -1.31 -13.77
CA THR A 93 3.94 -2.63 -13.23
C THR A 93 3.39 -2.47 -11.81
N VAL A 94 2.49 -3.33 -11.42
CA VAL A 94 2.00 -3.45 -10.05
C VAL A 94 2.46 -4.79 -9.52
N GLU A 95 3.21 -4.77 -8.43
CA GLU A 95 3.55 -5.96 -7.67
C GLU A 95 2.56 -6.15 -6.52
N VAL A 96 2.15 -7.38 -6.29
CA VAL A 96 1.15 -7.74 -5.28
C VAL A 96 1.69 -8.88 -4.44
N ASP A 97 1.78 -8.68 -3.14
CA ASP A 97 2.19 -9.69 -2.17
C ASP A 97 1.46 -9.50 -0.83
N LEU A 98 1.78 -10.30 0.16
CA LEU A 98 1.12 -10.30 1.47
C LEU A 98 1.30 -9.00 2.23
N THR A 99 2.49 -8.39 2.13
CA THR A 99 2.80 -7.13 2.82
C THR A 99 3.68 -6.20 2.00
N ALA A 100 3.52 -4.89 2.20
CA ALA A 100 4.43 -3.90 1.65
C ALA A 100 5.89 -4.07 2.13
N SER A 101 6.10 -4.68 3.28
CA SER A 101 7.45 -4.96 3.81
C SER A 101 8.17 -6.01 2.97
N GLU A 102 7.50 -7.10 2.59
CA GLU A 102 8.03 -8.12 1.69
C GLU A 102 8.34 -7.53 0.32
N ILE A 103 7.38 -6.82 -0.26
CA ILE A 103 7.56 -6.15 -1.56
C ILE A 103 8.78 -5.21 -1.54
N ASN A 104 8.97 -4.43 -0.48
CA ASN A 104 10.15 -3.56 -0.34
C ASN A 104 11.45 -4.36 -0.35
N PHE A 105 11.52 -5.47 0.37
CA PHE A 105 12.70 -6.34 0.37
C PHE A 105 12.98 -6.92 -1.02
N GLU A 106 11.98 -7.43 -1.69
CA GLU A 106 12.11 -8.03 -3.03
C GLU A 106 12.52 -7.00 -4.08
N ILE A 107 11.81 -5.87 -4.17
CA ILE A 107 12.08 -4.84 -5.18
C ILE A 107 13.46 -4.22 -4.95
N ILE A 108 13.81 -3.85 -3.72
CA ILE A 108 15.11 -3.27 -3.42
C ILE A 108 16.23 -4.29 -3.68
N GLY A 109 15.98 -5.57 -3.39
CA GLY A 109 16.90 -6.66 -3.72
C GLY A 109 17.12 -6.80 -5.22
N CYS A 110 16.04 -6.86 -5.99
CA CYS A 110 16.12 -6.93 -7.46
C CYS A 110 16.86 -5.73 -8.07
N ILE A 111 16.61 -4.52 -7.56
CA ILE A 111 17.31 -3.31 -8.00
C ILE A 111 18.81 -3.40 -7.64
N ALA A 112 19.13 -3.82 -6.43
CA ALA A 112 20.51 -3.94 -5.97
C ALA A 112 21.33 -4.95 -6.77
N ASP A 113 20.69 -6.01 -7.26
CA ASP A 113 21.34 -7.06 -8.05
C ASP A 113 21.49 -6.70 -9.54
N ASN A 114 20.54 -5.96 -10.09
CA ASN A 114 20.45 -5.76 -11.55
C ASN A 114 20.85 -4.34 -11.99
N ILE A 115 20.91 -3.36 -11.08
CA ILE A 115 21.33 -2.02 -11.41
C ILE A 115 22.80 -1.82 -11.02
N GLU A 116 23.63 -1.45 -12.00
CA GLU A 116 25.02 -1.08 -11.74
C GLU A 116 25.08 0.16 -10.83
N GLY A 117 26.02 0.13 -9.89
CA GLY A 117 26.23 1.22 -8.95
C GLY A 117 27.01 0.78 -7.71
N SER A 118 27.65 1.73 -7.05
CA SER A 118 28.50 1.48 -5.87
C SER A 118 27.80 1.79 -4.54
N ASN A 119 26.56 2.32 -4.59
CA ASN A 119 25.85 2.71 -3.37
C ASN A 119 24.33 2.55 -3.51
N ILE A 120 23.68 2.47 -2.35
CA ILE A 120 22.21 2.59 -2.19
C ILE A 120 21.98 3.82 -1.32
N VAL A 121 21.09 4.72 -1.76
CA VAL A 121 20.73 5.93 -1.03
C VAL A 121 19.34 5.76 -0.42
N THR A 122 19.21 6.06 0.86
CA THR A 122 17.96 6.08 1.60
C THR A 122 17.90 7.31 2.51
N THR A 123 16.82 7.47 3.27
CA THR A 123 16.68 8.60 4.21
C THR A 123 16.39 8.12 5.63
N VAL A 124 16.58 9.01 6.62
CA VAL A 124 16.18 8.72 8.01
C VAL A 124 14.64 8.80 8.21
N LEU A 125 13.88 9.24 7.20
CA LEU A 125 12.44 9.43 7.27
C LEU A 125 11.65 8.22 6.73
N GLU A 126 12.35 7.21 6.22
CA GLU A 126 11.73 6.03 5.65
C GLU A 126 11.01 5.17 6.70
N HIS A 127 10.00 4.46 6.23
CA HIS A 127 9.45 3.37 7.02
C HIS A 127 10.53 2.30 7.29
N PRO A 128 10.58 1.69 8.47
CA PRO A 128 11.60 0.69 8.81
C PRO A 128 11.80 -0.39 7.75
N SER A 129 10.73 -0.90 7.13
CA SER A 129 10.84 -1.93 6.09
C SER A 129 11.64 -1.49 4.86
N ALA A 130 11.54 -0.23 4.45
CA ALA A 130 12.33 0.28 3.32
C ALA A 130 13.79 0.55 3.74
N PHE A 131 14.00 1.09 4.95
CA PHE A 131 15.34 1.33 5.49
C PHE A 131 16.10 0.02 5.69
N ASP A 132 15.47 -0.96 6.34
CA ASP A 132 16.09 -2.28 6.63
C ASP A 132 16.40 -3.04 5.34
N ALA A 133 15.51 -2.98 4.34
CA ALA A 133 15.76 -3.56 3.02
C ALA A 133 16.97 -2.90 2.34
N ALA A 134 17.06 -1.56 2.35
CA ALA A 134 18.19 -0.83 1.79
C ALA A 134 19.50 -1.21 2.49
N GLN A 135 19.51 -1.26 3.82
CA GLN A 135 20.67 -1.63 4.62
C GLN A 135 21.11 -3.08 4.35
N TYR A 136 20.17 -4.01 4.38
CA TYR A 136 20.46 -5.42 4.13
C TYR A 136 21.04 -5.66 2.74
N HIS A 137 20.41 -5.12 1.70
CA HIS A 137 20.85 -5.33 0.34
C HIS A 137 22.13 -4.56 -0.02
N ALA A 138 22.38 -3.41 0.58
CA ALA A 138 23.67 -2.73 0.47
C ALA A 138 24.80 -3.62 1.00
N ALA A 139 24.65 -4.15 2.22
CA ALA A 139 25.65 -5.05 2.83
C ALA A 139 25.82 -6.35 1.99
N ARG A 140 24.74 -6.96 1.55
CA ARG A 140 24.76 -8.21 0.76
C ARG A 140 25.47 -8.06 -0.59
N THR A 141 25.29 -6.91 -1.25
CA THR A 141 25.87 -6.65 -2.59
C THR A 141 27.19 -5.90 -2.56
N GLY A 142 27.72 -5.60 -1.37
CA GLY A 142 28.95 -4.83 -1.20
C GLY A 142 28.85 -3.36 -1.60
N LYS A 143 27.64 -2.82 -1.68
CA LYS A 143 27.38 -1.42 -1.99
C LYS A 143 27.41 -0.56 -0.73
N GLU A 144 27.85 0.69 -0.84
CA GLU A 144 27.81 1.64 0.26
C GLU A 144 26.38 2.06 0.56
N LEU A 145 25.94 1.98 1.82
CA LEU A 145 24.68 2.59 2.25
C LEU A 145 24.90 4.08 2.56
N ARG A 146 24.18 4.94 1.89
CA ARG A 146 24.15 6.39 2.14
C ARG A 146 22.80 6.80 2.69
N VAL A 147 22.80 7.45 3.86
CA VAL A 147 21.59 7.86 4.55
C VAL A 147 21.49 9.37 4.56
N ALA A 148 20.54 9.92 3.83
CA ALA A 148 20.24 11.34 3.85
C ALA A 148 19.55 11.73 5.16
N LYS A 149 19.99 12.85 5.74
CA LYS A 149 19.47 13.34 7.03
C LYS A 149 18.21 14.17 6.82
N ALA A 150 17.35 14.16 7.82
CA ALA A 150 16.23 15.09 7.85
C ALA A 150 16.70 16.51 8.13
N ASN A 151 16.12 17.47 7.43
CA ASN A 151 16.31 18.88 7.72
C ASN A 151 15.40 19.28 8.89
N PRO A 152 15.94 19.71 10.04
CA PRO A 152 15.13 20.01 11.23
C PRO A 152 14.24 21.26 11.08
N VAL A 153 14.49 22.09 10.06
CA VAL A 153 13.71 23.30 9.80
C VAL A 153 12.50 23.00 8.90
N THR A 154 12.70 22.22 7.85
CA THR A 154 11.67 21.91 6.86
C THR A 154 10.92 20.61 7.16
N GLY A 155 11.51 19.71 7.94
CA GLY A 155 11.02 18.36 8.19
C GLY A 155 11.20 17.42 7.00
N GLY A 156 11.76 17.87 5.91
CA GLY A 156 12.06 17.09 4.71
C GLY A 156 13.50 16.59 4.66
N VAL A 157 13.90 16.14 3.49
CA VAL A 157 15.29 15.78 3.13
C VAL A 157 15.77 16.82 2.13
N ASP A 158 17.00 17.30 2.30
CA ASP A 158 17.64 18.25 1.38
C ASP A 158 18.38 17.50 0.25
#